data_c07e47ce126e861d78d1b68335035984
#
_entry.id   c07e47ce126e861d78d1b68335035984
#
_cell.length_a   1.000
_cell.length_b   1.000
_cell.length_c   1.000
_cell.angle_alpha   90.00
_cell.angle_beta   90.00
_cell.angle_gamma   90.00
#
_symmetry.space_group_name_H-M   'P 1'
#
loop_
_entity.id
_entity.type
_entity.pdbx_description
1 polymer ?
#
loop_
_entity_poly.entity_id
_entity_poly.type
_entity_poly.pdbx_seq_one_letter_code
_entity_poly.pdbx_strand_id
1 'polypeptide(L)'
;SPRRILTVCLRGNSRSAALSWVLKEEFGRDAVAIGWSTAGPELMNALCAWAQVVVIMQEAFRSRIPAAFASKVIACDVGEDVWVNPKHPDLQRICREFVKKELL
;
A
#
# COMPACT_ATOMS: atom_id res chain seq x y z
N SER A 1 -3.93 -15.81 -5.08
CA SER A 1 -3.31 -14.51 -4.85
C SER A 1 -4.38 -13.45 -4.62
N PRO A 2 -4.11 -12.45 -3.75
CA PRO A 2 -5.12 -11.45 -3.42
C PRO A 2 -5.44 -10.54 -4.59
N ARG A 3 -6.72 -10.16 -4.70
CA ARG A 3 -7.18 -9.27 -5.75
C ARG A 3 -7.42 -7.84 -5.25
N ARG A 4 -8.00 -7.70 -4.07
CA ARG A 4 -8.30 -6.38 -3.50
C ARG A 4 -7.22 -6.01 -2.51
N ILE A 5 -6.46 -4.96 -2.82
CA ILE A 5 -5.28 -4.57 -2.07
C ILE A 5 -5.35 -3.09 -1.71
N LEU A 6 -5.19 -2.79 -0.42
CA LEU A 6 -5.07 -1.42 0.07
C LEU A 6 -3.59 -1.12 0.27
N THR A 7 -3.10 -0.02 -0.29
CA THR A 7 -1.73 0.42 -0.07
C THR A 7 -1.74 1.72 0.76
N VAL A 8 -0.90 1.79 1.77
CA VAL A 8 -0.93 2.87 2.77
C VAL A 8 0.46 3.50 2.93
N CYS A 9 0.51 4.82 2.78
CA CYS A 9 1.68 5.61 3.16
C CYS A 9 1.23 6.82 3.97
N LEU A 10 2.08 7.82 4.15
CA LEU A 10 1.74 8.99 4.97
C LEU A 10 0.57 9.77 4.36
N ARG A 11 0.67 10.14 3.09
CA ARG A 11 -0.33 10.99 2.40
C ARG A 11 -1.08 10.30 1.26
N GLY A 12 -0.64 9.12 0.84
CA GLY A 12 -1.29 8.38 -0.23
C GLY A 12 -0.96 8.85 -1.65
N ASN A 13 0.02 9.71 -1.83
CA ASN A 13 0.28 10.37 -3.11
C ASN A 13 1.64 10.05 -3.75
N SER A 14 2.49 9.25 -3.13
CA SER A 14 3.74 8.81 -3.77
C SER A 14 4.00 7.33 -3.57
N ARG A 15 4.44 6.90 -2.39
CA ARG A 15 4.82 5.49 -2.14
C ARG A 15 3.66 4.53 -2.35
N SER A 16 2.52 4.77 -1.69
CA SER A 16 1.34 3.91 -1.84
C SER A 16 0.73 4.02 -3.24
N ALA A 17 0.77 5.21 -3.84
CA ALA A 17 0.31 5.41 -5.21
C ALA A 17 1.16 4.63 -6.20
N ALA A 18 2.49 4.55 -5.99
CA ALA A 18 3.39 3.78 -6.84
C ALA A 18 3.04 2.29 -6.83
N LEU A 19 2.86 1.71 -5.65
CA LEU A 19 2.51 0.30 -5.53
C LEU A 19 1.12 0.03 -6.11
N SER A 20 0.15 0.88 -5.81
CA SER A 20 -1.20 0.76 -6.35
C SER A 20 -1.20 0.80 -7.87
N TRP A 21 -0.42 1.71 -8.46
CA TRP A 21 -0.31 1.82 -9.92
C TRP A 21 0.27 0.53 -10.53
N VAL A 22 1.37 0.02 -9.97
CA VAL A 22 1.98 -1.24 -10.43
C VAL A 22 0.99 -2.39 -10.33
N LEU A 23 0.29 -2.51 -9.20
CA LEU A 23 -0.71 -3.57 -9.01
C LEU A 23 -1.82 -3.52 -10.05
N LYS A 24 -2.33 -2.34 -10.37
CA LYS A 24 -3.41 -2.18 -11.35
C LYS A 24 -2.92 -2.40 -12.78
N GLU A 25 -1.86 -1.70 -13.16
CA GLU A 25 -1.43 -1.64 -14.56
C GLU A 25 -0.63 -2.87 -15.01
N GLU A 26 0.15 -3.46 -14.11
CA GLU A 26 1.01 -4.59 -14.47
C GLU A 26 0.48 -5.94 -14.03
N PHE A 27 -0.36 -5.99 -13.00
CA PHE A 27 -0.83 -7.25 -12.43
C PHE A 27 -2.35 -7.40 -12.40
N GLY A 28 -3.10 -6.42 -12.88
CA GLY A 28 -4.56 -6.50 -12.98
C GLY A 28 -5.29 -6.63 -11.66
N ARG A 29 -4.73 -6.09 -10.60
CA ARG A 29 -5.34 -6.13 -9.26
C ARG A 29 -6.20 -4.89 -9.01
N ASP A 30 -7.17 -5.04 -8.11
CA ASP A 30 -7.99 -3.93 -7.63
C ASP A 30 -7.25 -3.30 -6.44
N ALA A 31 -6.55 -2.20 -6.68
CA ALA A 31 -5.74 -1.56 -5.66
C ALA A 31 -6.19 -0.12 -5.40
N VAL A 32 -6.19 0.26 -4.13
CA VAL A 32 -6.51 1.62 -3.68
C VAL A 32 -5.37 2.13 -2.81
N ALA A 33 -4.90 3.33 -3.09
CA ALA A 33 -3.86 4.00 -2.31
C ALA A 33 -4.47 5.04 -1.39
N ILE A 34 -4.08 5.04 -0.11
CA ILE A 34 -4.51 6.07 0.85
C ILE A 34 -3.34 6.53 1.71
N GLY A 35 -3.51 7.70 2.34
CA GLY A 35 -2.60 8.20 3.36
C GLY A 35 -3.23 8.08 4.74
N TRP A 36 -2.51 7.50 5.69
CA TRP A 36 -3.04 7.37 7.05
C TRP A 36 -3.21 8.73 7.75
N SER A 37 -2.47 9.75 7.31
CA SER A 37 -2.57 11.11 7.89
C SER A 37 -3.75 11.91 7.34
N THR A 38 -4.30 11.50 6.21
CA THR A 38 -5.37 12.23 5.53
C THR A 38 -6.70 11.49 5.52
N ALA A 39 -6.67 10.15 5.58
CA ALA A 39 -7.87 9.35 5.67
C ALA A 39 -8.43 9.40 7.10
N GLY A 40 -9.70 9.67 7.23
CA GLY A 40 -10.38 9.57 8.53
C GLY A 40 -10.54 8.11 8.97
N PRO A 41 -10.86 7.88 10.26
CA PRO A 41 -10.97 6.52 10.78
C PRO A 41 -12.06 5.69 10.10
N GLU A 42 -13.14 6.31 9.67
CA GLU A 42 -14.23 5.60 8.99
C GLU A 42 -13.79 5.08 7.63
N LEU A 43 -13.07 5.91 6.84
CA LEU A 43 -12.54 5.50 5.54
C LEU A 43 -11.47 4.43 5.72
N MET A 44 -10.58 4.58 6.69
CA MET A 44 -9.55 3.58 6.98
C MET A 44 -10.18 2.23 7.31
N ASN A 45 -11.17 2.21 8.19
CA ASN A 45 -11.88 0.98 8.54
C ASN A 45 -12.57 0.35 7.33
N ALA A 46 -13.27 1.15 6.54
CA ALA A 46 -14.00 0.64 5.38
C ALA A 46 -13.07 0.00 4.36
N LEU A 47 -11.95 0.65 4.06
CA LEU A 47 -10.98 0.15 3.08
C LEU A 47 -10.20 -1.06 3.60
N CYS A 48 -9.84 -1.06 4.88
CA CYS A 48 -9.20 -2.24 5.47
C CYS A 48 -10.12 -3.46 5.47
N ALA A 49 -11.42 -3.25 5.71
CA ALA A 49 -12.40 -4.33 5.66
C ALA A 49 -12.59 -4.85 4.22
N TRP A 50 -12.60 -3.95 3.25
CA TRP A 50 -12.73 -4.29 1.83
C TRP A 50 -11.52 -5.08 1.32
N ALA A 51 -10.32 -4.72 1.74
CA ALA A 51 -9.08 -5.30 1.23
C ALA A 51 -8.85 -6.72 1.73
N GLN A 52 -8.31 -7.57 0.88
CA GLN A 52 -7.83 -8.89 1.28
C GLN A 52 -6.45 -8.78 1.91
N VAL A 53 -5.65 -7.81 1.46
CA VAL A 53 -4.32 -7.53 2.01
C VAL A 53 -4.16 -6.01 2.12
N VAL A 54 -3.57 -5.58 3.22
CA VAL A 54 -3.19 -4.18 3.45
C VAL A 54 -1.66 -4.10 3.41
N VAL A 55 -1.13 -3.33 2.48
CA VAL A 55 0.32 -3.13 2.35
C VAL A 55 0.69 -1.75 2.88
N ILE A 56 1.50 -1.74 3.93
CA ILE A 56 2.06 -0.50 4.46
C ILE A 56 3.43 -0.24 3.80
N MET A 57 3.69 1.00 3.42
CA MET A 57 4.91 1.35 2.68
C MET A 57 6.09 1.66 3.59
N GLN A 58 5.88 1.55 4.89
CA GLN A 58 6.91 1.71 5.90
C GLN A 58 6.47 0.93 7.14
N GLU A 59 7.37 0.16 7.74
CA GLU A 59 7.03 -0.69 8.89
C GLU A 59 6.42 0.11 10.05
N ALA A 60 6.90 1.34 10.26
CA ALA A 60 6.39 2.23 11.30
C ALA A 60 4.88 2.52 11.18
N PHE A 61 4.28 2.33 9.99
CA PHE A 61 2.86 2.59 9.78
C PHE A 61 1.95 1.48 10.29
N ARG A 62 2.52 0.38 10.75
CA ARG A 62 1.73 -0.74 11.29
C ARG A 62 0.83 -0.29 12.43
N SER A 63 1.30 0.62 13.27
CA SER A 63 0.52 1.18 14.37
C SER A 63 -0.62 2.11 13.91
N ARG A 64 -0.64 2.48 12.64
CA ARG A 64 -1.70 3.32 12.06
C ARG A 64 -2.87 2.53 11.49
N ILE A 65 -2.74 1.20 11.44
CA ILE A 65 -3.80 0.32 10.95
C ILE A 65 -4.59 -0.18 12.15
N PRO A 66 -5.93 -0.16 12.12
CA PRO A 66 -6.73 -0.68 13.23
C PRO A 66 -6.37 -2.13 13.57
N ALA A 67 -6.26 -2.42 14.85
CA ALA A 67 -5.81 -3.73 15.34
C ALA A 67 -6.64 -4.90 14.80
N ALA A 68 -7.93 -4.67 14.53
CA ALA A 68 -8.82 -5.69 13.98
C ALA A 68 -8.34 -6.24 12.63
N PHE A 69 -7.52 -5.48 11.90
CA PHE A 69 -7.03 -5.87 10.57
C PHE A 69 -5.55 -6.27 10.56
N ALA A 70 -4.94 -6.40 11.73
CA ALA A 70 -3.50 -6.69 11.83
C ALA A 70 -3.08 -7.95 11.07
N SER A 71 -3.93 -8.97 11.02
CA SER A 71 -3.60 -10.24 10.37
C SER A 71 -3.45 -10.14 8.85
N LYS A 72 -3.96 -9.09 8.22
CA LYS A 72 -3.84 -8.91 6.78
C LYS A 72 -2.83 -7.83 6.37
N VAL A 73 -2.06 -7.30 7.33
CA VAL A 73 -1.06 -6.26 7.06
C VAL A 73 0.29 -6.89 6.72
N ILE A 74 0.87 -6.46 5.61
CA ILE A 74 2.25 -6.76 5.25
C ILE A 74 2.98 -5.47 4.88
N ALA A 75 4.29 -5.46 4.99
CA ALA A 75 5.10 -4.27 4.72
C ALA A 75 5.88 -4.40 3.42
N CYS A 76 5.76 -3.37 2.57
CA CYS A 76 6.69 -3.10 1.47
C CYS A 76 7.49 -1.88 1.88
N ASP A 77 8.48 -2.06 2.76
CA ASP A 77 9.18 -0.95 3.36
C ASP A 77 10.17 -0.32 2.38
N VAL A 78 9.78 0.82 1.83
CA VAL A 78 10.61 1.60 0.90
C VAL A 78 11.25 2.80 1.61
N GLY A 79 11.19 2.82 2.95
CA GLY A 79 11.77 3.88 3.74
C GLY A 79 10.94 5.16 3.74
N GLU A 80 11.60 6.26 4.09
CA GLU A 80 10.95 7.57 4.18
C GLU A 80 10.54 8.10 2.80
N ASP A 81 9.72 9.16 2.80
CA ASP A 81 9.15 9.75 1.61
C ASP A 81 10.18 10.65 0.89
N VAL A 82 11.14 10.01 0.25
CA VAL A 82 12.21 10.68 -0.51
C VAL A 82 12.02 10.58 -2.02
N TRP A 83 10.95 9.89 -2.46
CA TRP A 83 10.78 9.51 -3.87
C TRP A 83 10.19 10.62 -4.74
N VAL A 84 9.46 11.55 -4.14
CA VAL A 84 8.83 12.73 -4.80
C VAL A 84 7.73 12.36 -5.78
N ASN A 85 7.93 11.32 -6.60
CA ASN A 85 7.06 10.98 -7.71
C ASN A 85 6.71 9.48 -7.64
N PRO A 86 5.41 9.10 -7.71
CA PRO A 86 5.02 7.69 -7.72
C PRO A 86 5.55 6.93 -8.93
N LYS A 87 5.94 7.64 -10.00
CA LYS A 87 6.52 7.02 -11.20
C LYS A 87 8.04 6.97 -11.19
N HIS A 88 8.68 7.26 -10.06
CA HIS A 88 10.13 7.14 -9.92
C HIS A 88 10.53 5.70 -10.28
N PRO A 89 11.45 5.50 -11.25
CA PRO A 89 11.73 4.16 -11.77
C PRO A 89 12.25 3.17 -10.72
N ASP A 90 13.05 3.63 -9.78
CA ASP A 90 13.57 2.76 -8.72
C ASP A 90 12.46 2.35 -7.74
N LEU A 91 11.57 3.29 -7.41
CA LEU A 91 10.43 2.98 -6.55
C LEU A 91 9.51 1.96 -7.22
N GLN A 92 9.21 2.13 -8.49
CA GLN A 92 8.37 1.19 -9.22
C GLN A 92 9.01 -0.18 -9.34
N ARG A 93 10.33 -0.24 -9.54
CA ARG A 93 11.06 -1.50 -9.58
C ARG A 93 10.96 -2.25 -8.26
N ILE A 94 11.15 -1.55 -7.14
CA ILE A 94 11.01 -2.14 -5.81
C ILE A 94 9.59 -2.67 -5.60
N CYS A 95 8.59 -1.88 -5.98
CA CYS A 95 7.18 -2.27 -5.89
C CYS A 95 6.90 -3.53 -6.71
N ARG A 96 7.40 -3.58 -7.94
CA ARG A 96 7.19 -4.72 -8.84
C ARG A 96 7.81 -5.99 -8.27
N GLU A 97 9.02 -5.90 -7.74
CA GLU A 97 9.69 -7.03 -7.12
C GLU A 97 8.94 -7.52 -5.88
N PHE A 98 8.42 -6.58 -5.08
CA PHE A 98 7.61 -6.92 -3.91
C PHE A 98 6.35 -7.69 -4.31
N VAL A 99 5.64 -7.23 -5.34
CA VAL A 99 4.42 -7.91 -5.80
C VAL A 99 4.73 -9.34 -6.22
N LYS A 100 5.79 -9.53 -7.00
CA LYS A 100 6.19 -10.87 -7.47
C LYS A 100 6.55 -11.79 -6.31
N LYS A 101 7.18 -11.27 -5.28
CA LYS A 101 7.62 -12.06 -4.13
C LYS A 101 6.48 -12.35 -3.16
N GLU A 102 5.63 -11.37 -2.87
CA GLU A 102 4.71 -11.45 -1.74
C GLU A 102 3.24 -11.57 -2.12
N LEU A 103 2.85 -11.17 -3.34
CA LEU A 103 1.44 -11.06 -3.71
C LEU A 103 1.01 -11.93 -4.89
N LEU A 104 1.90 -12.72 -5.45
CA LEU A 104 1.55 -13.65 -6.54
C LEU A 104 1.45 -15.10 -6.09
#